data_9bc4b0e9b56a53657e34b0b8602caec8
#
_entry.id   9bc4b0e9b56a53657e34b0b8602caec8
#
_cell.length_a   1.000
_cell.length_b   1.000
_cell.length_c   1.000
_cell.angle_alpha   90.00
_cell.angle_beta   90.00
_cell.angle_gamma   90.00
#
_symmetry.space_group_name_H-M   'P 1'
#
loop_
_entity.id
_entity.type
_entity.pdbx_description
1 polymer ?
#
loop_
_entity_poly.entity_id
_entity_poly.type
_entity_poly.pdbx_seq_one_letter_code
_entity_poly.pdbx_strand_id
1 'polypeptide(L)'
;MKIRTSELDGETIVFEIEEGDDNEFSAMLDGPRPNGFALFGPGIPIPVAVVDGRILAAGLTRDHLLAIEAHELGHIREQSVEEPVAERAACELLLNAGELSARQILLDRGII
;
A
#
# COMPACT_ATOMS: atom_id res chain seq x y z
N MET A 1 -12.89 5.76 -7.35
CA MET A 1 -12.03 4.68 -6.80
C MET A 1 -11.69 3.71 -7.91
N LYS A 2 -10.44 3.35 -8.00
CA LYS A 2 -9.94 2.43 -9.01
C LYS A 2 -9.64 1.10 -8.35
N ILE A 3 -10.31 0.04 -8.80
CA ILE A 3 -10.10 -1.32 -8.30
C ILE A 3 -9.22 -2.04 -9.30
N ARG A 4 -8.13 -2.59 -8.82
CA ARG A 4 -7.18 -3.28 -9.69
C ARG A 4 -6.44 -4.39 -8.94
N THR A 5 -5.70 -5.20 -9.66
CA THR A 5 -4.79 -6.19 -9.08
C THR A 5 -3.40 -5.57 -8.97
N SER A 6 -2.71 -5.80 -7.86
CA SER A 6 -1.34 -5.31 -7.71
C SER A 6 -0.40 -5.94 -8.73
N GLU A 7 0.44 -5.12 -9.35
CA GLU A 7 1.48 -5.61 -10.26
C GLU A 7 2.65 -6.22 -9.49
N LEU A 8 2.76 -5.98 -8.19
CA LEU A 8 3.86 -6.47 -7.38
C LEU A 8 3.77 -7.98 -7.12
N ASP A 9 2.56 -8.51 -6.95
CA ASP A 9 2.36 -9.94 -6.72
C ASP A 9 1.41 -10.60 -7.73
N GLY A 10 0.75 -9.81 -8.57
CA GLY A 10 -0.17 -10.31 -9.59
C GLY A 10 -1.48 -10.86 -9.06
N GLU A 11 -1.78 -10.70 -7.76
CA GLU A 11 -2.98 -11.31 -7.18
C GLU A 11 -3.74 -10.46 -6.18
N THR A 12 -3.08 -9.64 -5.37
CA THR A 12 -3.75 -8.85 -4.33
C THR A 12 -4.59 -7.75 -4.93
N ILE A 13 -5.81 -7.61 -4.45
CA ILE A 13 -6.73 -6.55 -4.87
C ILE A 13 -6.28 -5.23 -4.22
N VAL A 14 -6.22 -4.18 -5.03
CA VAL A 14 -5.87 -2.83 -4.59
C VAL A 14 -7.03 -1.89 -4.89
N PHE A 15 -7.44 -1.13 -3.87
CA PHE A 15 -8.37 -0.02 -4.02
C PHE A 15 -7.55 1.27 -4.01
N GLU A 16 -7.46 1.91 -5.16
CA GLU A 16 -6.76 3.19 -5.29
C GLU A 16 -7.79 4.31 -5.20
N ILE A 17 -7.72 5.08 -4.12
CA ILE A 17 -8.62 6.22 -3.89
C ILE A 17 -8.23 7.36 -4.82
N GLU A 18 -9.23 8.00 -5.42
CA GLU A 18 -9.05 9.07 -6.38
C GLU A 18 -9.67 10.37 -5.87
N GLU A 19 -9.32 11.49 -6.47
CA GLU A 19 -9.96 12.77 -6.18
C GLU A 19 -11.46 12.66 -6.39
N GLY A 20 -12.23 13.22 -5.47
CA GLY A 20 -13.69 13.17 -5.51
C GLY A 20 -14.31 11.97 -4.85
N ASP A 21 -13.53 10.96 -4.47
CA ASP A 21 -14.06 9.83 -3.72
C ASP A 21 -14.51 10.27 -2.32
N ASP A 22 -15.73 9.88 -1.97
CA ASP A 22 -16.34 10.21 -0.69
C ASP A 22 -16.98 8.94 -0.13
N ASN A 23 -16.17 8.09 0.47
CA ASN A 23 -16.57 6.81 1.04
C ASN A 23 -15.82 6.54 2.34
N GLU A 24 -16.10 5.40 2.97
CA GLU A 24 -15.45 5.06 4.24
C GLU A 24 -13.94 4.88 4.11
N PHE A 25 -13.44 4.47 2.95
CA PHE A 25 -12.00 4.32 2.72
C PHE A 25 -11.30 5.67 2.62
N SER A 26 -11.89 6.62 1.88
CA SER A 26 -11.34 7.98 1.82
C SER A 26 -11.36 8.64 3.20
N ALA A 27 -12.41 8.41 3.98
CA ALA A 27 -12.50 8.91 5.34
C ALA A 27 -11.39 8.33 6.24
N MET A 28 -11.07 7.05 6.10
CA MET A 28 -9.97 6.41 6.83
C MET A 28 -8.62 7.03 6.46
N LEU A 29 -8.39 7.28 5.17
CA LEU A 29 -7.17 7.91 4.70
C LEU A 29 -7.03 9.37 5.14
N ASP A 30 -8.15 10.07 5.29
CA ASP A 30 -8.18 11.46 5.77
C ASP A 30 -7.98 11.57 7.28
N GLY A 31 -8.03 10.45 8.00
CA GLY A 31 -7.98 10.42 9.45
C GLY A 31 -6.95 9.42 10.00
N PRO A 32 -7.41 8.29 10.57
CA PRO A 32 -6.53 7.41 11.36
C PRO A 32 -5.52 6.62 10.53
N ARG A 33 -5.69 6.50 9.22
CA ARG A 33 -4.86 5.65 8.36
C ARG A 33 -4.35 6.40 7.14
N PRO A 34 -3.51 7.43 7.32
CA PRO A 34 -3.03 8.23 6.18
C PRO A 34 -2.16 7.40 5.23
N ASN A 35 -2.23 7.74 3.95
CA ASN A 35 -1.50 7.17 2.81
C ASN A 35 -2.00 5.79 2.36
N GLY A 36 -2.29 4.89 3.28
CA GLY A 36 -2.76 3.56 2.92
C GLY A 36 -3.03 2.71 4.15
N PHE A 37 -3.74 1.61 3.93
CA PHE A 37 -3.97 0.60 4.96
C PHE A 37 -4.31 -0.74 4.30
N ALA A 38 -4.24 -1.82 5.08
CA ALA A 38 -4.53 -3.16 4.62
C ALA A 38 -5.73 -3.74 5.37
N LEU A 39 -6.58 -4.44 4.65
CA LEU A 39 -7.71 -5.20 5.21
C LEU A 39 -7.38 -6.69 5.05
N PHE A 40 -7.21 -7.38 6.15
CA PHE A 40 -6.86 -8.80 6.14
C PHE A 40 -7.20 -9.45 7.49
N GLY A 41 -7.10 -10.77 7.54
CA GLY A 41 -7.29 -11.55 8.77
C GLY A 41 -8.70 -12.11 8.92
N PRO A 42 -9.03 -12.63 10.13
CA PRO A 42 -10.34 -13.24 10.38
C PRO A 42 -11.48 -12.29 10.09
N GLY A 43 -12.50 -12.77 9.39
CA GLY A 43 -13.66 -11.96 9.01
C GLY A 43 -13.49 -11.17 7.72
N ILE A 44 -12.29 -11.17 7.14
CA ILE A 44 -12.03 -10.55 5.85
C ILE A 44 -11.89 -11.66 4.80
N PRO A 45 -12.89 -11.86 3.93
CA PRO A 45 -12.88 -12.99 2.99
C PRO A 45 -11.79 -12.85 1.90
N ILE A 46 -11.52 -11.61 1.46
CA ILE A 46 -10.52 -11.34 0.44
C ILE A 46 -9.64 -10.18 0.94
N PRO A 47 -8.32 -10.38 1.10
CA PRO A 47 -7.43 -9.29 1.50
C PRO A 47 -7.42 -8.18 0.47
N VAL A 48 -7.40 -6.92 0.94
CA VAL A 48 -7.38 -5.74 0.09
C VAL A 48 -6.37 -4.75 0.64
N ALA A 49 -5.55 -4.18 -0.26
CA ALA A 49 -4.72 -3.04 0.05
C ALA A 49 -5.43 -1.78 -0.42
N VAL A 50 -5.56 -0.78 0.45
CA VAL A 50 -6.14 0.51 0.11
C VAL A 50 -5.01 1.53 0.08
N VAL A 51 -4.87 2.25 -1.03
CA VAL A 51 -3.82 3.26 -1.21
C VAL A 51 -4.45 4.58 -1.65
N ASP A 52 -3.83 5.67 -1.23
CA ASP A 52 -4.32 7.01 -1.51
C ASP A 52 -3.71 7.55 -2.80
N GLY A 53 -4.38 7.35 -3.93
CA GLY A 53 -3.94 7.87 -5.23
C GLY A 53 -3.93 9.40 -5.31
N ARG A 54 -4.59 10.09 -4.37
CA ARG A 54 -4.63 11.56 -4.33
C ARG A 54 -3.27 12.17 -4.01
N ILE A 55 -2.32 11.38 -3.50
CA ILE A 55 -0.96 11.87 -3.22
C ILE A 55 -0.25 12.34 -4.50
N LEU A 56 -0.63 11.81 -5.65
CA LEU A 56 -0.06 12.23 -6.94
C LEU A 56 -0.40 13.70 -7.25
N ALA A 57 -1.63 14.11 -6.93
CA ALA A 57 -2.05 15.50 -7.08
C ALA A 57 -1.36 16.43 -6.06
N ALA A 58 -0.92 15.86 -4.93
CA ALA A 58 -0.18 16.60 -3.90
C ALA A 58 1.33 16.69 -4.19
N GLY A 59 1.77 16.21 -5.34
CA GLY A 59 3.16 16.34 -5.77
C GLY A 59 4.06 15.15 -5.47
N LEU A 60 3.52 14.07 -4.89
CA LEU A 60 4.29 12.85 -4.71
C LEU A 60 4.29 12.02 -6.00
N THR A 61 5.26 11.13 -6.13
CA THR A 61 5.46 10.38 -7.37
C THR A 61 4.76 9.02 -7.34
N ARG A 62 4.68 8.39 -8.51
CA ARG A 62 4.22 7.02 -8.63
C ARG A 62 5.05 6.05 -7.81
N ASP A 63 6.35 6.30 -7.67
CA ASP A 63 7.22 5.46 -6.83
C ASP A 63 6.83 5.54 -5.36
N HIS A 64 6.41 6.72 -4.88
CA HIS A 64 5.87 6.86 -3.52
C HIS A 64 4.59 6.04 -3.35
N LEU A 65 3.68 6.10 -4.33
CA LEU A 65 2.44 5.35 -4.29
C LEU A 65 2.72 3.84 -4.30
N LEU A 66 3.67 3.41 -5.12
CA LEU A 66 4.05 2.01 -5.21
C LEU A 66 4.72 1.51 -3.91
N ALA A 67 5.52 2.37 -3.27
CA ALA A 67 6.12 2.06 -1.97
C ALA A 67 5.03 1.86 -0.90
N ILE A 68 4.00 2.71 -0.89
CA ILE A 68 2.86 2.57 0.01
C ILE A 68 2.11 1.26 -0.26
N GLU A 69 1.84 0.97 -1.52
CA GLU A 69 1.19 -0.27 -1.92
C GLU A 69 1.97 -1.49 -1.43
N ALA A 70 3.28 -1.51 -1.66
CA ALA A 70 4.15 -2.60 -1.22
C ALA A 70 4.10 -2.80 0.30
N HIS A 71 4.06 -1.70 1.06
CA HIS A 71 3.97 -1.75 2.52
C HIS A 71 2.67 -2.46 2.96
N GLU A 72 1.53 -2.09 2.35
CA GLU A 72 0.25 -2.71 2.68
C GLU A 72 0.21 -4.18 2.24
N LEU A 73 0.77 -4.50 1.07
CA LEU A 73 0.93 -5.89 0.66
C LEU A 73 1.81 -6.68 1.63
N GLY A 74 2.80 -6.04 2.22
CA GLY A 74 3.65 -6.66 3.23
C GLY A 74 2.86 -7.11 4.46
N HIS A 75 1.94 -6.28 4.95
CA HIS A 75 1.03 -6.66 6.03
C HIS A 75 0.19 -7.88 5.65
N ILE A 76 -0.35 -7.90 4.45
CA ILE A 76 -1.18 -9.00 3.95
C ILE A 76 -0.37 -10.28 3.81
N ARG A 77 0.80 -10.18 3.17
CA ARG A 77 1.67 -11.33 2.91
C ARG A 77 2.08 -12.03 4.20
N GLU A 78 2.46 -11.25 5.21
CA GLU A 78 2.95 -11.78 6.47
C GLU A 78 1.84 -11.97 7.51
N GLN A 79 0.60 -11.58 7.19
CA GLN A 79 -0.53 -11.63 8.11
C GLN A 79 -0.17 -11.00 9.45
N SER A 80 0.49 -9.86 9.39
CA SER A 80 1.03 -9.17 10.56
C SER A 80 0.70 -7.68 10.55
N VAL A 81 0.36 -7.15 11.73
CA VAL A 81 0.16 -5.70 11.92
C VAL A 81 1.47 -5.00 12.29
N GLU A 82 2.54 -5.74 12.48
CA GLU A 82 3.82 -5.18 12.87
C GLU A 82 4.53 -4.50 11.70
N GLU A 83 4.84 -3.21 11.87
CA GLU A 83 5.43 -2.38 10.82
C GLU A 83 6.77 -2.92 10.31
N PRO A 84 7.73 -3.32 11.17
CA PRO A 84 9.01 -3.84 10.66
C PRO A 84 8.86 -5.11 9.82
N VAL A 85 7.90 -5.97 10.17
CA VAL A 85 7.63 -7.20 9.43
C VAL A 85 7.08 -6.88 8.05
N ALA A 86 6.08 -5.98 7.98
CA ALA A 86 5.48 -5.55 6.73
C ALA A 86 6.52 -4.86 5.83
N GLU A 87 7.35 -4.00 6.40
CA GLU A 87 8.34 -3.23 5.67
C GLU A 87 9.41 -4.14 5.04
N ARG A 88 9.83 -5.17 5.76
CA ARG A 88 10.79 -6.14 5.23
C ARG A 88 10.21 -6.91 4.05
N ALA A 89 8.96 -7.36 4.17
CA ALA A 89 8.26 -8.03 3.09
C ALA A 89 8.04 -7.10 1.89
N ALA A 90 7.74 -5.84 2.15
CA ALA A 90 7.56 -4.83 1.11
C ALA A 90 8.85 -4.61 0.31
N CYS A 91 9.98 -4.49 0.99
CA CYS A 91 11.28 -4.33 0.32
C CYS A 91 11.61 -5.53 -0.57
N GLU A 92 11.27 -6.73 -0.13
CA GLU A 92 11.47 -7.95 -0.91
C GLU A 92 10.56 -7.97 -2.15
N LEU A 93 9.29 -7.60 -1.99
CA LEU A 93 8.35 -7.51 -3.11
C LEU A 93 8.83 -6.53 -4.18
N LEU A 94 9.30 -5.36 -3.75
CA LEU A 94 9.81 -4.34 -4.68
C LEU A 94 11.10 -4.78 -5.37
N LEU A 95 11.99 -5.43 -4.65
CA LEU A 95 13.23 -5.96 -5.21
C LEU A 95 12.93 -7.01 -6.29
N ASN A 96 12.03 -7.94 -6.00
CA ASN A 96 11.66 -9.00 -6.92
C ASN A 96 10.94 -8.46 -8.16
N ALA A 97 10.22 -7.35 -8.03
CA ALA A 97 9.55 -6.69 -9.14
C ALA A 97 10.48 -5.75 -9.93
N GLY A 98 11.72 -5.57 -9.50
CA GLY A 98 12.66 -4.64 -10.13
C GLY A 98 12.36 -3.17 -9.87
N GLU A 99 11.54 -2.87 -8.87
CA GLU A 99 11.10 -1.51 -8.52
C GLU A 99 12.04 -0.88 -7.50
N LEU A 100 13.28 -0.62 -7.95
CA LEU A 100 14.36 -0.19 -7.06
C LEU A 100 14.18 1.22 -6.53
N SER A 101 13.59 2.13 -7.31
CA SER A 101 13.33 3.51 -6.87
C SER A 101 12.29 3.54 -5.75
N ALA A 102 11.23 2.77 -5.89
CA ALA A 102 10.20 2.66 -4.83
C ALA A 102 10.79 1.98 -3.59
N ARG A 103 11.63 0.97 -3.77
CA ARG A 103 12.32 0.31 -2.65
C ARG A 103 13.20 1.29 -1.89
N GLN A 104 13.92 2.16 -2.60
CA GLN A 104 14.76 3.15 -1.97
C GLN A 104 13.96 4.12 -1.11
N ILE A 105 12.76 4.48 -1.54
CA ILE A 105 11.86 5.33 -0.75
C ILE A 105 11.52 4.68 0.59
N LEU A 106 11.23 3.39 0.61
CA LEU A 106 10.99 2.67 1.87
C LEU A 106 12.21 2.67 2.76
N LEU A 107 13.38 2.38 2.19
CA LEU A 107 14.63 2.36 2.94
C LEU A 107 14.95 3.72 3.55
N ASP A 108 14.73 4.81 2.80
CA ASP A 108 15.00 6.17 3.24
C ASP A 108 14.08 6.62 4.38
N ARG A 109 12.91 6.00 4.53
CA ARG A 109 11.99 6.31 5.64
C ARG A 109 12.48 5.78 6.98
N GLY A 110 13.45 4.87 6.97
CA GLY A 110 14.12 4.42 8.18
C GLY A 110 13.30 3.51 9.10
N ILE A 111 12.28 2.83 8.58
CA ILE A 111 11.46 1.90 9.38
C ILE A 111 12.22 0.60 9.66
N ILE A 112 13.04 0.20 8.72
CA ILE A 112 13.89 -1.01 8.86
C ILE A 112 15.35 -0.65 8.78
#